data_fe8ee2ca3f597755466be6147983bb4c
#
_entry.id   fe8ee2ca3f597755466be6147983bb4c
#
_cell.length_a   1.000
_cell.length_b   1.000
_cell.length_c   1.000
_cell.angle_alpha   90.00
_cell.angle_beta   90.00
_cell.angle_gamma   90.00
#
_symmetry.space_group_name_H-M   'P 1'
#
loop_
_entity.id
_entity.type
_entity.pdbx_description
1 polymer ?
#
loop_
_entity_poly.entity_id
_entity_poly.type
_entity_poly.pdbx_seq_one_letter_code
_entity_poly.pdbx_strand_id
1 'polypeptide(L)'
;LAKLTQAANLFLADKTIGQMTMPVAVELQREINIPAEVILAILESVDECIRKIETVDIYLEGVTNILNYPEFSDLIKAREVLDLLSEEDVISDMVRSAAKKHQVDFRIGSENQIDEMKDLSVITTSYGVEGKNVGTIGVIGPTRMTYGKVVSSIQYIRELLNKEILRLIGDDP
;
A
#
# COMPACT_ATOMS: atom_id res chain seq x y z
N LEU A 1 11.01 31.91 -10.80
CA LEU A 1 10.61 30.67 -11.50
C LEU A 1 11.85 29.81 -11.80
N ALA A 2 12.87 30.28 -12.52
CA ALA A 2 14.04 29.46 -12.88
C ALA A 2 14.80 28.85 -11.70
N LYS A 3 15.00 29.59 -10.59
CA LYS A 3 15.63 29.05 -9.37
C LYS A 3 14.80 28.01 -8.66
N LEU A 4 13.46 28.15 -8.69
CA LEU A 4 12.52 27.17 -8.12
C LEU A 4 12.55 25.86 -8.92
N THR A 5 12.57 25.95 -10.24
CA THR A 5 12.67 24.78 -11.12
C THR A 5 14.02 24.09 -10.98
N GLN A 6 15.10 24.84 -10.80
CA GLN A 6 16.45 24.30 -10.66
C GLN A 6 16.62 23.62 -9.28
N ALA A 7 16.12 24.21 -8.20
CA ALA A 7 16.11 23.62 -6.88
C ALA A 7 15.22 22.37 -6.84
N ALA A 8 14.02 22.44 -7.41
CA ALA A 8 13.12 21.30 -7.52
C ALA A 8 13.79 20.14 -8.29
N ASN A 9 14.42 20.40 -9.43
CA ASN A 9 15.13 19.37 -10.18
C ASN A 9 16.31 18.77 -9.42
N LEU A 10 17.09 19.55 -8.67
CA LEU A 10 18.25 19.08 -7.90
C LEU A 10 17.82 18.22 -6.69
N PHE A 11 16.74 18.59 -6.01
CA PHE A 11 16.27 17.91 -4.80
C PHE A 11 15.27 16.79 -5.05
N LEU A 12 14.53 16.85 -6.17
CA LEU A 12 13.46 15.90 -6.48
C LEU A 12 13.89 14.80 -7.47
N ALA A 13 15.00 14.99 -8.19
CA ALA A 13 15.40 14.14 -9.33
C ALA A 13 15.55 12.64 -8.99
N ASP A 14 15.83 12.27 -7.74
CA ASP A 14 16.00 10.86 -7.35
C ASP A 14 15.21 10.48 -6.10
N LYS A 15 14.22 11.28 -5.70
CA LYS A 15 13.42 11.04 -4.49
C LYS A 15 11.97 10.77 -4.85
N THR A 16 11.40 9.76 -4.24
CA THR A 16 9.95 9.54 -4.30
C THR A 16 9.24 10.54 -3.40
N ILE A 17 8.01 10.92 -3.76
CA ILE A 17 7.18 11.86 -2.99
C ILE A 17 7.05 11.41 -1.52
N GLY A 18 6.95 10.10 -1.26
CA GLY A 18 6.90 9.56 0.10
C GLY A 18 8.20 9.76 0.93
N GLN A 19 9.30 10.17 0.30
CA GLN A 19 10.55 10.55 0.98
C GLN A 19 10.63 12.05 1.30
N MET A 20 9.63 12.84 0.87
CA MET A 20 9.52 14.26 1.12
C MET A 20 9.00 14.50 2.55
N THR A 21 9.93 14.58 3.47
CA THR A 21 9.68 14.77 4.90
C THR A 21 10.00 16.21 5.32
N MET A 22 9.60 16.58 6.54
CA MET A 22 9.92 17.89 7.13
C MET A 22 11.40 18.30 7.02
N PRO A 23 12.39 17.42 7.26
CA PRO A 23 13.79 17.75 7.05
C PRO A 23 14.13 18.21 5.63
N VAL A 24 13.55 17.56 4.61
CA VAL A 24 13.74 17.90 3.19
C VAL A 24 13.09 19.26 2.88
N ALA A 25 11.89 19.52 3.41
CA ALA A 25 11.23 20.80 3.24
C ALA A 25 12.02 21.97 3.88
N VAL A 26 12.63 21.75 5.04
CA VAL A 26 13.48 22.74 5.71
C VAL A 26 14.77 23.02 4.90
N GLU A 27 15.34 21.99 4.28
CA GLU A 27 16.51 22.15 3.43
C GLU A 27 16.18 22.95 2.16
N LEU A 28 15.05 22.63 1.51
CA LEU A 28 14.52 23.40 0.39
C LEU A 28 14.19 24.85 0.76
N GLN A 29 13.67 25.11 1.96
CA GLN A 29 13.39 26.45 2.43
C GLN A 29 14.64 27.34 2.40
N ARG A 30 15.80 26.82 2.77
CA ARG A 30 17.07 27.57 2.77
C ARG A 30 17.51 28.00 1.37
N GLU A 31 17.20 27.18 0.36
CA GLU A 31 17.59 27.41 -1.03
C GLU A 31 16.63 28.36 -1.78
N ILE A 32 15.33 28.24 -1.53
CA ILE A 32 14.29 28.94 -2.33
C ILE A 32 13.57 30.04 -1.57
N ASN A 33 13.87 30.22 -0.29
CA ASN A 33 13.26 31.25 0.59
C ASN A 33 11.71 31.22 0.63
N ILE A 34 11.16 30.00 0.65
CA ILE A 34 9.73 29.73 0.83
C ILE A 34 9.55 29.03 2.17
N PRO A 35 8.57 29.37 3.02
CA PRO A 35 8.32 28.69 4.28
C PRO A 35 8.14 27.17 4.10
N ALA A 36 8.71 26.38 5.01
CA ALA A 36 8.67 24.90 4.93
C ALA A 36 7.23 24.37 4.92
N GLU A 37 6.32 25.04 5.63
CA GLU A 37 4.90 24.68 5.67
C GLU A 37 4.23 24.79 4.29
N VAL A 38 4.62 25.81 3.50
CA VAL A 38 4.12 26.00 2.14
C VAL A 38 4.65 24.93 1.20
N ILE A 39 5.93 24.58 1.36
CA ILE A 39 6.55 23.48 0.59
C ILE A 39 5.84 22.15 0.89
N LEU A 40 5.58 21.86 2.15
CA LEU A 40 4.86 20.64 2.55
C LEU A 40 3.44 20.62 1.99
N ALA A 41 2.70 21.72 2.10
CA ALA A 41 1.34 21.80 1.55
C ALA A 41 1.30 21.58 0.03
N ILE A 42 2.31 22.06 -0.70
CA ILE A 42 2.44 21.81 -2.14
C ILE A 42 2.75 20.32 -2.39
N LEU A 43 3.68 19.73 -1.63
CA LEU A 43 4.05 18.32 -1.78
C LEU A 43 2.88 17.39 -1.44
N GLU A 44 2.12 17.68 -0.39
CA GLU A 44 0.89 16.95 -0.04
C GLU A 44 -0.16 17.04 -1.15
N SER A 45 -0.35 18.23 -1.73
CA SER A 45 -1.29 18.43 -2.85
C SER A 45 -0.84 17.67 -4.10
N VAL A 46 0.46 17.61 -4.37
CA VAL A 46 1.02 16.83 -5.50
C VAL A 46 0.86 15.34 -5.25
N ASP A 47 1.14 14.87 -4.03
CA ASP A 47 0.93 13.46 -3.65
C ASP A 47 -0.54 13.06 -3.81
N GLU A 48 -1.47 13.91 -3.38
CA GLU A 48 -2.91 13.68 -3.58
C GLU A 48 -3.30 13.65 -5.06
N CYS A 49 -2.75 14.55 -5.88
CA CYS A 49 -3.00 14.52 -7.32
C CYS A 49 -2.46 13.24 -7.97
N ILE A 50 -1.26 12.79 -7.59
CA ILE A 50 -0.68 11.55 -8.12
C ILE A 50 -1.50 10.35 -7.70
N ARG A 51 -1.94 10.29 -6.45
CA ARG A 51 -2.83 9.20 -5.97
C ARG A 51 -4.12 9.09 -6.77
N LYS A 52 -4.66 10.21 -7.24
CA LYS A 52 -5.87 10.23 -8.09
C LYS A 52 -5.59 9.77 -9.53
N ILE A 53 -4.35 9.90 -9.99
CA ILE A 53 -3.94 9.50 -11.35
C ILE A 53 -3.46 8.04 -11.37
N GLU A 54 -2.81 7.58 -10.32
CA GLU A 54 -2.38 6.19 -10.20
C GLU A 54 -3.59 5.29 -9.93
N THR A 55 -4.12 4.66 -10.96
CA THR A 55 -5.07 3.56 -10.80
C THR A 55 -4.35 2.35 -10.25
N VAL A 56 -4.83 1.82 -9.15
CA VAL A 56 -4.39 0.53 -8.61
C VAL A 56 -5.40 -0.51 -9.08
N ASP A 57 -4.98 -1.43 -9.92
CA ASP A 57 -5.82 -2.57 -10.28
C ASP A 57 -5.92 -3.51 -9.08
N ILE A 58 -7.12 -3.64 -8.53
CA ILE A 58 -7.39 -4.47 -7.36
C ILE A 58 -8.15 -5.72 -7.80
N TYR A 59 -7.61 -6.87 -7.46
CA TYR A 59 -8.24 -8.17 -7.65
C TYR A 59 -8.53 -8.76 -6.28
N LEU A 60 -9.79 -8.82 -5.90
CA LEU A 60 -10.25 -9.36 -4.62
C LEU A 60 -11.13 -10.58 -4.87
N GLU A 61 -10.66 -11.74 -4.40
CA GLU A 61 -11.32 -13.02 -4.59
C GLU A 61 -11.66 -13.69 -3.26
N GLY A 62 -12.73 -14.48 -3.25
CA GLY A 62 -13.11 -15.28 -2.09
C GLY A 62 -13.69 -14.49 -0.91
N VAL A 63 -14.16 -13.27 -1.11
CA VAL A 63 -14.73 -12.40 -0.06
C VAL A 63 -15.83 -13.11 0.73
N THR A 64 -16.71 -13.85 0.03
CA THR A 64 -17.80 -14.61 0.65
C THR A 64 -17.34 -15.75 1.55
N ASN A 65 -16.08 -16.22 1.41
CA ASN A 65 -15.55 -17.28 2.28
C ASN A 65 -15.49 -16.86 3.76
N ILE A 66 -15.48 -15.56 4.02
CA ILE A 66 -15.47 -15.03 5.39
C ILE A 66 -16.74 -15.46 6.15
N LEU A 67 -17.86 -15.65 5.45
CA LEU A 67 -19.13 -16.09 6.04
C LEU A 67 -19.09 -17.53 6.59
N ASN A 68 -18.09 -18.32 6.23
CA ASN A 68 -17.90 -19.67 6.76
C ASN A 68 -17.33 -19.67 8.19
N TYR A 69 -16.95 -18.52 8.72
CA TYR A 69 -16.38 -18.43 10.06
C TYR A 69 -17.41 -17.97 11.08
N PRO A 70 -17.42 -18.58 12.29
CA PRO A 70 -18.41 -18.29 13.33
C PRO A 70 -18.45 -16.82 13.75
N GLU A 71 -17.35 -16.09 13.64
CA GLU A 71 -17.22 -14.68 13.95
C GLU A 71 -18.16 -13.80 13.11
N PHE A 72 -18.51 -14.28 11.92
CA PHE A 72 -19.37 -13.59 10.92
C PHE A 72 -20.73 -14.26 10.77
N SER A 73 -21.19 -15.03 11.78
CA SER A 73 -22.54 -15.61 11.81
C SER A 73 -23.63 -14.55 12.05
N ASP A 74 -23.28 -13.40 12.61
CA ASP A 74 -24.15 -12.24 12.69
C ASP A 74 -24.25 -11.55 11.32
N LEU A 75 -25.46 -11.48 10.78
CA LEU A 75 -25.73 -10.93 9.45
C LEU A 75 -25.37 -9.43 9.34
N ILE A 76 -25.56 -8.66 10.41
CA ILE A 76 -25.24 -7.22 10.41
C ILE A 76 -23.74 -7.06 10.28
N LYS A 77 -22.98 -7.75 11.13
CA LYS A 77 -21.53 -7.72 11.13
C LYS A 77 -20.93 -8.26 9.81
N ALA A 78 -21.47 -9.36 9.32
CA ALA A 78 -21.06 -9.92 8.05
C ALA A 78 -21.25 -8.92 6.90
N ARG A 79 -22.38 -8.22 6.88
CA ARG A 79 -22.67 -7.21 5.89
C ARG A 79 -21.74 -6.01 5.98
N GLU A 80 -21.50 -5.47 7.17
CA GLU A 80 -20.55 -4.36 7.39
C GLU A 80 -19.15 -4.68 6.81
N VAL A 81 -18.66 -5.89 7.07
CA VAL A 81 -17.37 -6.34 6.53
C VAL A 81 -17.40 -6.50 5.02
N LEU A 82 -18.47 -7.06 4.44
CA LEU A 82 -18.59 -7.22 2.99
C LEU A 82 -18.70 -5.87 2.29
N ASP A 83 -19.49 -4.95 2.83
CA ASP A 83 -19.64 -3.59 2.31
C ASP A 83 -18.26 -2.88 2.34
N LEU A 84 -17.53 -2.95 3.45
CA LEU A 84 -16.19 -2.38 3.59
C LEU A 84 -15.19 -2.95 2.58
N LEU A 85 -15.17 -4.28 2.40
CA LEU A 85 -14.27 -4.93 1.44
C LEU A 85 -14.67 -4.66 -0.02
N SER A 86 -15.85 -4.12 -0.26
CA SER A 86 -16.31 -3.67 -1.58
C SER A 86 -15.93 -2.22 -1.88
N GLU A 87 -15.43 -1.47 -0.90
CA GLU A 87 -14.97 -0.09 -1.08
C GLU A 87 -13.54 -0.08 -1.65
N GLU A 88 -13.40 0.24 -2.93
CA GLU A 88 -12.10 0.26 -3.63
C GLU A 88 -11.09 1.19 -2.96
N ASP A 89 -11.52 2.34 -2.44
CA ASP A 89 -10.65 3.30 -1.77
C ASP A 89 -10.01 2.69 -0.51
N VAL A 90 -10.79 1.95 0.28
CA VAL A 90 -10.30 1.29 1.50
C VAL A 90 -9.24 0.24 1.15
N ILE A 91 -9.52 -0.61 0.18
CA ILE A 91 -8.60 -1.66 -0.26
C ILE A 91 -7.36 -1.03 -0.92
N SER A 92 -7.52 -0.01 -1.72
CA SER A 92 -6.42 0.74 -2.34
C SER A 92 -5.47 1.31 -1.30
N ASP A 93 -5.98 1.95 -0.26
CA ASP A 93 -5.17 2.51 0.83
C ASP A 93 -4.43 1.43 1.62
N MET A 94 -5.08 0.29 1.85
CA MET A 94 -4.44 -0.87 2.48
C MET A 94 -3.28 -1.40 1.64
N VAL A 95 -3.47 -1.58 0.35
CA VAL A 95 -2.45 -2.05 -0.61
C VAL A 95 -1.30 -1.05 -0.71
N ARG A 96 -1.58 0.25 -0.84
CA ARG A 96 -0.56 1.32 -0.89
C ARG A 96 0.27 1.38 0.39
N SER A 97 -0.38 1.22 1.55
CA SER A 97 0.31 1.18 2.84
C SER A 97 1.27 -0.02 2.95
N ALA A 98 0.85 -1.17 2.43
CA ALA A 98 1.65 -2.39 2.41
C ALA A 98 2.80 -2.33 1.39
N ALA A 99 2.61 -1.65 0.25
CA ALA A 99 3.59 -1.50 -0.82
C ALA A 99 4.90 -0.82 -0.35
N LYS A 100 4.85 -0.02 0.70
CA LYS A 100 6.02 0.64 1.30
C LYS A 100 6.91 -0.30 2.12
N LYS A 101 6.44 -1.51 2.42
CA LYS A 101 7.14 -2.49 3.24
C LYS A 101 7.57 -3.67 2.38
N HIS A 102 8.87 -3.94 2.33
CA HIS A 102 9.43 -5.08 1.56
C HIS A 102 9.32 -6.43 2.27
N GLN A 103 8.77 -6.45 3.48
CA GLN A 103 8.59 -7.66 4.29
C GLN A 103 7.10 -7.98 4.43
N VAL A 104 6.81 -9.19 4.92
CA VAL A 104 5.44 -9.56 5.28
C VAL A 104 4.97 -8.65 6.41
N ASP A 105 3.89 -7.94 6.17
CA ASP A 105 3.23 -7.08 7.15
C ASP A 105 1.99 -7.75 7.72
N PHE A 106 1.75 -7.56 8.99
CA PHE A 106 0.62 -8.12 9.72
C PHE A 106 -0.15 -6.98 10.37
N ARG A 107 -1.46 -7.04 10.27
CA ARG A 107 -2.38 -6.21 11.04
C ARG A 107 -3.46 -7.12 11.60
N ILE A 108 -3.51 -7.27 12.89
CA ILE A 108 -4.38 -8.24 13.57
C ILE A 108 -5.37 -7.48 14.44
N GLY A 109 -6.65 -7.68 14.18
CA GLY A 109 -7.70 -7.10 14.99
C GLY A 109 -7.65 -5.57 15.02
N SER A 110 -7.53 -4.99 16.20
CA SER A 110 -7.50 -3.53 16.41
C SER A 110 -6.29 -2.81 15.78
N GLU A 111 -5.29 -3.54 15.31
CA GLU A 111 -4.17 -2.95 14.56
C GLU A 111 -4.59 -2.42 13.18
N ASN A 112 -5.75 -2.82 12.68
CA ASN A 112 -6.29 -2.39 11.38
C ASN A 112 -6.75 -0.92 11.38
N GLN A 113 -6.92 -0.27 12.52
CA GLN A 113 -7.37 1.13 12.67
C GLN A 113 -8.79 1.41 12.10
N ILE A 114 -9.49 0.41 11.63
CA ILE A 114 -10.86 0.46 11.11
C ILE A 114 -11.71 -0.45 12.03
N ASP A 115 -12.76 0.09 12.61
CA ASP A 115 -13.55 -0.62 13.62
C ASP A 115 -14.23 -1.90 13.08
N GLU A 116 -14.68 -1.85 11.84
CA GLU A 116 -15.28 -2.98 11.13
C GLU A 116 -14.28 -4.13 10.89
N MET A 117 -12.98 -3.83 10.91
CA MET A 117 -11.91 -4.80 10.70
C MET A 117 -11.33 -5.39 11.99
N LYS A 118 -11.84 -5.05 13.16
CA LYS A 118 -11.28 -5.51 14.45
C LYS A 118 -11.35 -7.03 14.68
N ASP A 119 -12.20 -7.74 13.96
CA ASP A 119 -12.27 -9.20 13.98
C ASP A 119 -11.54 -9.84 12.80
N LEU A 120 -10.90 -9.02 11.96
CA LEU A 120 -10.13 -9.44 10.80
C LEU A 120 -8.63 -9.32 11.06
N SER A 121 -7.89 -10.14 10.35
CA SER A 121 -6.45 -10.01 10.18
C SER A 121 -6.12 -9.83 8.71
N VAL A 122 -5.20 -8.92 8.45
CA VAL A 122 -4.68 -8.63 7.11
C VAL A 122 -3.20 -8.97 7.10
N ILE A 123 -2.80 -9.83 6.16
CA ILE A 123 -1.40 -10.19 5.93
C ILE A 123 -1.06 -9.80 4.51
N THR A 124 -0.06 -8.96 4.35
CA THR A 124 0.35 -8.46 3.04
C THR A 124 1.85 -8.60 2.82
N THR A 125 2.25 -8.69 1.57
CA THR A 125 3.65 -8.56 1.15
C THR A 125 3.72 -7.96 -0.24
N SER A 126 4.73 -7.15 -0.50
CA SER A 126 5.00 -6.64 -1.83
C SER A 126 5.81 -7.63 -2.66
N TYR A 127 5.62 -7.60 -3.96
CA TYR A 127 6.40 -8.35 -4.94
C TYR A 127 6.96 -7.41 -6.02
N GLY A 128 8.09 -7.78 -6.59
CA GLY A 128 8.75 -6.97 -7.60
C GLY A 128 10.15 -7.47 -7.93
N VAL A 129 10.85 -6.73 -8.76
CA VAL A 129 12.15 -7.12 -9.32
C VAL A 129 13.13 -5.96 -9.21
N GLU A 130 14.41 -6.25 -8.95
CA GLU A 130 15.51 -5.27 -8.89
C GLU A 130 15.25 -4.11 -7.90
N GLY A 131 14.57 -4.40 -6.79
CA GLY A 131 14.23 -3.39 -5.78
C GLY A 131 13.04 -2.50 -6.15
N LYS A 132 12.41 -2.71 -7.32
CA LYS A 132 11.18 -2.03 -7.71
C LYS A 132 9.97 -2.85 -7.28
N ASN A 133 9.07 -2.24 -6.56
CA ASN A 133 7.79 -2.85 -6.23
C ASN A 133 6.86 -2.78 -7.45
N VAL A 134 6.35 -3.95 -7.88
CA VAL A 134 5.40 -4.08 -8.99
C VAL A 134 3.97 -4.20 -8.46
N GLY A 135 3.81 -4.81 -7.27
CA GLY A 135 2.50 -4.96 -6.69
C GLY A 135 2.54 -5.53 -5.26
N THR A 136 1.36 -5.69 -4.70
CA THR A 136 1.16 -6.23 -3.36
C THR A 136 0.17 -7.39 -3.44
N ILE A 137 0.45 -8.46 -2.71
CA ILE A 137 -0.49 -9.55 -2.47
C ILE A 137 -0.84 -9.61 -1.00
N GLY A 138 -2.06 -10.05 -0.68
CA GLY A 138 -2.48 -10.18 0.70
C GLY A 138 -3.55 -11.24 0.91
N VAL A 139 -3.76 -11.56 2.16
CA VAL A 139 -4.87 -12.39 2.65
C VAL A 139 -5.58 -11.64 3.76
N ILE A 140 -6.90 -11.59 3.66
CA ILE A 140 -7.79 -11.10 4.71
C ILE A 140 -8.55 -12.30 5.27
N GLY A 141 -8.61 -12.41 6.57
CA GLY A 141 -9.34 -13.50 7.24
C GLY A 141 -9.57 -13.22 8.71
N PRO A 142 -10.21 -14.14 9.45
CA PRO A 142 -10.47 -13.96 10.87
C PRO A 142 -9.18 -13.90 11.70
N THR A 143 -9.23 -13.26 12.86
CA THR A 143 -8.08 -13.18 13.77
C THR A 143 -7.54 -14.55 14.22
N ARG A 144 -8.32 -15.62 14.06
CA ARG A 144 -7.94 -17.01 14.38
C ARG A 144 -7.39 -17.82 13.21
N MET A 145 -6.93 -17.17 12.14
CA MET A 145 -6.37 -17.92 11.01
C MET A 145 -5.06 -18.63 11.35
N THR A 146 -4.71 -19.64 10.56
CA THR A 146 -3.45 -20.37 10.70
C THR A 146 -2.31 -19.56 10.04
N TYR A 147 -1.78 -18.58 10.76
CA TYR A 147 -0.80 -17.62 10.26
C TYR A 147 0.41 -18.26 9.55
N GLY A 148 1.00 -19.31 10.14
CA GLY A 148 2.15 -19.99 9.53
C GLY A 148 1.88 -20.53 8.13
N LYS A 149 0.69 -21.12 7.90
CA LYS A 149 0.30 -21.59 6.57
C LYS A 149 0.09 -20.42 5.60
N VAL A 150 -0.60 -19.38 6.06
CA VAL A 150 -0.88 -18.20 5.23
C VAL A 150 0.42 -17.54 4.81
N VAL A 151 1.34 -17.31 5.73
CA VAL A 151 2.66 -16.72 5.44
C VAL A 151 3.45 -17.55 4.44
N SER A 152 3.53 -18.87 4.66
CA SER A 152 4.22 -19.76 3.73
C SER A 152 3.61 -19.72 2.32
N SER A 153 2.28 -19.67 2.23
CA SER A 153 1.57 -19.59 0.95
C SER A 153 1.82 -18.25 0.25
N ILE A 154 1.71 -17.13 0.98
CA ILE A 154 1.98 -15.81 0.42
C ILE A 154 3.43 -15.69 -0.06
N GLN A 155 4.39 -16.14 0.73
CA GLN A 155 5.81 -16.13 0.34
C GLN A 155 6.06 -16.94 -0.91
N TYR A 156 5.49 -18.14 -1.00
CA TYR A 156 5.60 -18.98 -2.18
C TYR A 156 5.01 -18.30 -3.43
N ILE A 157 3.81 -17.71 -3.32
CA ILE A 157 3.18 -16.99 -4.44
C ILE A 157 4.04 -15.77 -4.83
N ARG A 158 4.57 -15.02 -3.86
CA ARG A 158 5.48 -13.91 -4.12
C ARG A 158 6.70 -14.32 -4.93
N GLU A 159 7.33 -15.46 -4.57
CA GLU A 159 8.47 -15.98 -5.29
C GLU A 159 8.11 -16.37 -6.74
N LEU A 160 6.94 -16.98 -6.94
CA LEU A 160 6.44 -17.29 -8.27
C LEU A 160 6.20 -16.02 -9.10
N LEU A 161 5.56 -15.02 -8.53
CA LEU A 161 5.31 -13.74 -9.20
C LEU A 161 6.62 -13.04 -9.59
N ASN A 162 7.58 -12.96 -8.66
CA ASN A 162 8.88 -12.37 -8.95
C ASN A 162 9.59 -13.09 -10.11
N LYS A 163 9.53 -14.43 -10.14
CA LYS A 163 10.12 -15.24 -11.21
C LYS A 163 9.44 -14.97 -12.56
N GLU A 164 8.11 -14.92 -12.58
CA GLU A 164 7.37 -14.67 -13.82
C GLU A 164 7.60 -13.24 -14.35
N ILE A 165 7.67 -12.24 -13.47
CA ILE A 165 8.00 -10.87 -13.87
C ILE A 165 9.41 -10.81 -14.46
N LEU A 166 10.41 -11.46 -13.83
CA LEU A 166 11.76 -11.54 -14.39
C LEU A 166 11.78 -12.17 -15.76
N ARG A 167 10.99 -13.23 -15.97
CA ARG A 167 10.86 -13.85 -17.29
C ARG A 167 10.28 -12.92 -18.32
N LEU A 168 9.21 -12.19 -17.98
CA LEU A 168 8.54 -11.25 -18.89
C LEU A 168 9.42 -10.04 -19.26
N ILE A 169 10.25 -9.57 -18.32
CA ILE A 169 11.17 -8.45 -18.58
C ILE A 169 12.44 -8.92 -19.31
N GLY A 170 12.87 -10.16 -19.10
CA GLY A 170 14.08 -10.73 -19.70
C GLY A 170 13.87 -11.28 -21.13
N ASP A 171 12.63 -11.49 -21.56
CA ASP A 171 12.26 -11.96 -22.90
C ASP A 171 11.98 -10.79 -23.90
N ASP A 172 12.22 -9.54 -23.50
CA ASP A 172 12.14 -8.41 -24.42
C ASP A 172 13.45 -8.32 -25.23
N PRO A 173 13.41 -8.52 -26.57
CA PRO A 173 14.60 -8.61 -27.45
C PRO A 173 15.29 -7.24 -27.67
#